data_67a71ba52336ad0dd3a7c21d388a60d5
#
_entry.id   67a71ba52336ad0dd3a7c21d388a60d5
#
_cell.length_a   1.000
_cell.length_b   1.000
_cell.length_c   1.000
_cell.angle_alpha   90.00
_cell.angle_beta   90.00
_cell.angle_gamma   90.00
#
_symmetry.space_group_name_H-M   'P 1'
#
loop_
_entity.id
_entity.type
_entity.pdbx_description
1 polymer ?
#
loop_
_entity_poly.entity_id
_entity_poly.type
_entity_poly.pdbx_seq_one_letter_code
_entity_poly.pdbx_strand_id
1 'polypeptide(L)'
;MRVKLVIADDHEVIRIGLATLLEGSDIDIVGQAASGKEAVKMCEHLKPDVLLLDIRMPDEDGLACLEKVRAKAPNTKVVMLSTYDNPTYIARSVALGAADFVLKGSSREALVETIMAAGAGESPSRSGELRRIAGAMKVRAVVDDDEVPLTQRETQVLRHVALGLSNKEIGRSLEISVETVKEHVQNILRKIAVNDRTQAAVWAVRKGLV
;
A
#
# COMPACT_ATOMS: atom_id res chain seq x y z
N MET A 1 -14.27 -11.80 -20.10
CA MET A 1 -13.51 -12.78 -19.26
C MET A 1 -13.67 -12.31 -17.83
N ARG A 2 -14.18 -13.15 -16.92
CA ARG A 2 -14.39 -12.74 -15.53
C ARG A 2 -13.08 -12.77 -14.77
N VAL A 3 -12.84 -11.76 -13.95
CA VAL A 3 -11.66 -11.66 -13.09
C VAL A 3 -11.85 -12.55 -11.85
N LYS A 4 -10.97 -13.51 -11.63
CA LYS A 4 -10.97 -14.37 -10.43
C LYS A 4 -10.40 -13.61 -9.24
N LEU A 5 -11.20 -13.45 -8.19
CA LEU A 5 -10.87 -12.67 -6.99
C LEU A 5 -10.78 -13.57 -5.76
N VAL A 6 -9.75 -13.37 -4.96
CA VAL A 6 -9.72 -13.78 -3.55
C VAL A 6 -9.86 -12.54 -2.68
N ILE A 7 -10.71 -12.59 -1.64
CA ILE A 7 -10.87 -11.53 -0.65
C ILE A 7 -10.22 -11.98 0.66
N ALA A 8 -9.37 -11.16 1.24
CA ALA A 8 -8.72 -11.42 2.53
C ALA A 8 -8.96 -10.26 3.50
N ASP A 9 -9.73 -10.53 4.54
CA ASP A 9 -10.07 -9.61 5.64
C ASP A 9 -10.43 -10.45 6.87
N ASP A 10 -9.98 -10.07 8.06
CA ASP A 10 -10.29 -10.82 9.28
C ASP A 10 -11.75 -10.66 9.73
N HIS A 11 -12.43 -9.60 9.28
CA HIS A 11 -13.83 -9.33 9.62
C HIS A 11 -14.78 -10.02 8.61
N GLU A 12 -15.52 -11.02 9.08
CA GLU A 12 -16.51 -11.76 8.26
C GLU A 12 -17.55 -10.84 7.62
N VAL A 13 -18.06 -9.86 8.37
CA VAL A 13 -19.06 -8.89 7.87
C VAL A 13 -18.52 -8.10 6.68
N ILE A 14 -17.25 -7.76 6.69
CA ILE A 14 -16.61 -7.05 5.57
C ILE A 14 -16.52 -7.97 4.36
N ARG A 15 -16.09 -9.23 4.53
CA ARG A 15 -16.03 -10.20 3.41
C ARG A 15 -17.39 -10.42 2.77
N ILE A 16 -18.45 -10.59 3.58
CA ILE A 16 -19.84 -10.74 3.10
C ILE A 16 -20.28 -9.47 2.38
N GLY A 17 -20.04 -8.30 2.97
CA GLY A 17 -20.40 -7.01 2.38
C GLY A 17 -19.72 -6.77 1.03
N LEU A 18 -18.41 -7.06 0.93
CA LEU A 18 -17.67 -6.97 -0.33
C LEU A 18 -18.22 -7.96 -1.38
N ALA A 19 -18.51 -9.18 -0.97
CA ALA A 19 -19.10 -10.17 -1.89
C ALA A 19 -20.44 -9.68 -2.46
N THR A 20 -21.32 -9.16 -1.60
CA THR A 20 -22.61 -8.58 -2.02
C THR A 20 -22.43 -7.36 -2.92
N LEU A 21 -21.49 -6.46 -2.62
CA LEU A 21 -21.19 -5.30 -3.46
C LEU A 21 -20.71 -5.70 -4.87
N LEU A 22 -20.01 -6.82 -4.98
CA LEU A 22 -19.47 -7.30 -6.25
C LEU A 22 -20.44 -8.17 -7.05
N GLU A 23 -21.62 -8.52 -6.51
CA GLU A 23 -22.64 -9.27 -7.23
C GLU A 23 -23.07 -8.57 -8.53
N GLY A 24 -23.25 -9.36 -9.59
CA GLY A 24 -23.65 -8.86 -10.90
C GLY A 24 -22.54 -8.13 -11.68
N SER A 25 -21.30 -8.11 -11.18
CA SER A 25 -20.13 -7.63 -11.92
C SER A 25 -19.41 -8.77 -12.67
N ASP A 26 -18.42 -8.42 -13.51
CA ASP A 26 -17.56 -9.40 -14.18
C ASP A 26 -16.41 -9.91 -13.28
N ILE A 27 -16.66 -10.03 -11.98
CA ILE A 27 -15.74 -10.54 -10.97
C ILE A 27 -16.29 -11.84 -10.39
N ASP A 28 -15.45 -12.87 -10.33
CA ASP A 28 -15.76 -14.18 -9.76
C ASP A 28 -14.97 -14.39 -8.47
N ILE A 29 -15.66 -14.42 -7.34
CA ILE A 29 -15.02 -14.62 -6.02
C ILE A 29 -14.74 -16.11 -5.85
N VAL A 30 -13.50 -16.51 -6.04
CA VAL A 30 -13.05 -17.91 -5.97
C VAL A 30 -12.60 -18.33 -4.59
N GLY A 31 -12.45 -17.40 -3.65
CA GLY A 31 -12.08 -17.70 -2.26
C GLY A 31 -12.20 -16.51 -1.33
N GLN A 32 -12.36 -16.80 -0.04
CA GLN A 32 -12.37 -15.83 1.05
C GLN A 32 -11.45 -16.31 2.16
N ALA A 33 -10.50 -15.48 2.59
CA ALA A 33 -9.52 -15.75 3.63
C ALA A 33 -9.80 -14.88 4.84
N ALA A 34 -9.73 -15.45 6.03
CA ALA A 34 -9.84 -14.71 7.29
C ALA A 34 -8.48 -14.32 7.89
N SER A 35 -7.38 -14.66 7.21
CA SER A 35 -6.02 -14.37 7.67
C SER A 35 -5.04 -14.25 6.51
N GLY A 36 -3.89 -13.58 6.74
CA GLY A 36 -2.83 -13.46 5.75
C GLY A 36 -2.24 -14.81 5.33
N LYS A 37 -2.07 -15.73 6.28
CA LYS A 37 -1.59 -17.10 6.00
C LYS A 37 -2.53 -17.87 5.09
N GLU A 38 -3.84 -17.73 5.31
CA GLU A 38 -4.87 -18.37 4.48
C GLU A 38 -4.89 -17.74 3.08
N ALA A 39 -4.80 -16.41 2.98
CA ALA A 39 -4.73 -15.68 1.72
C ALA A 39 -3.55 -16.15 0.85
N VAL A 40 -2.34 -16.27 1.43
CA VAL A 40 -1.17 -16.79 0.72
C VAL A 40 -1.43 -18.19 0.18
N LYS A 41 -1.94 -19.12 1.00
CA LYS A 41 -2.26 -20.49 0.57
C LYS A 41 -3.29 -20.52 -0.55
N MET A 42 -4.36 -19.71 -0.44
CA MET A 42 -5.38 -19.61 -1.49
C MET A 42 -4.78 -19.09 -2.80
N CYS A 43 -3.91 -18.09 -2.77
CA CYS A 43 -3.26 -17.58 -3.97
C CYS A 43 -2.36 -18.64 -4.64
N GLU A 44 -1.64 -19.44 -3.87
CA GLU A 44 -0.83 -20.54 -4.40
C GLU A 44 -1.67 -21.62 -5.10
N HIS A 45 -2.82 -21.98 -4.52
CA HIS A 45 -3.66 -23.08 -5.01
C HIS A 45 -4.63 -22.65 -6.09
N LEU A 46 -5.36 -21.56 -5.87
CA LEU A 46 -6.45 -21.09 -6.75
C LEU A 46 -5.94 -20.24 -7.92
N LYS A 47 -4.74 -19.67 -7.76
CA LYS A 47 -4.11 -18.78 -8.75
C LYS A 47 -5.07 -17.71 -9.25
N PRO A 48 -5.64 -16.88 -8.34
CA PRO A 48 -6.57 -15.83 -8.72
C PRO A 48 -5.86 -14.75 -9.53
N ASP A 49 -6.61 -14.03 -10.34
CA ASP A 49 -6.10 -12.87 -11.06
C ASP A 49 -5.78 -11.73 -10.09
N VAL A 50 -6.68 -11.54 -9.09
CA VAL A 50 -6.57 -10.47 -8.09
C VAL A 50 -6.76 -11.01 -6.68
N LEU A 51 -5.95 -10.53 -5.74
CA LEU A 51 -6.16 -10.62 -4.30
C LEU A 51 -6.54 -9.23 -3.78
N LEU A 52 -7.72 -9.08 -3.20
CA LEU A 52 -8.11 -7.92 -2.41
C LEU A 52 -7.72 -8.18 -0.96
N LEU A 53 -6.75 -7.43 -0.43
CA LEU A 53 -6.06 -7.74 0.82
C LEU A 53 -6.18 -6.60 1.83
N ASP A 54 -6.78 -6.89 2.98
CA ASP A 54 -6.77 -5.94 4.10
C ASP A 54 -5.35 -5.72 4.63
N ILE A 55 -5.06 -4.48 4.98
CA ILE A 55 -3.78 -4.10 5.57
C ILE A 55 -3.66 -4.60 7.00
N ARG A 56 -4.73 -4.56 7.78
CA ARG A 56 -4.71 -4.88 9.21
C ARG A 56 -5.41 -6.21 9.50
N MET A 57 -4.64 -7.24 9.64
CA MET A 57 -5.10 -8.55 10.12
C MET A 57 -4.33 -8.95 11.37
N PRO A 58 -4.97 -9.61 12.36
CA PRO A 58 -4.37 -9.87 13.68
C PRO A 58 -3.21 -10.86 13.64
N ASP A 59 -3.18 -11.76 12.66
CA ASP A 59 -2.14 -12.80 12.54
C ASP A 59 -0.91 -12.34 11.77
N GLU A 60 -1.07 -11.41 10.85
CA GLU A 60 0.01 -10.90 10.01
C GLU A 60 -0.37 -9.55 9.37
N ASP A 61 0.56 -8.60 9.36
CA ASP A 61 0.42 -7.34 8.61
C ASP A 61 0.21 -7.64 7.11
N GLY A 62 -0.82 -7.05 6.52
CA GLY A 62 -1.13 -7.21 5.10
C GLY A 62 0.03 -6.86 4.17
N LEU A 63 0.94 -5.96 4.58
CA LEU A 63 2.15 -5.66 3.81
C LEU A 63 3.13 -6.85 3.78
N ALA A 64 3.30 -7.56 4.90
CA ALA A 64 4.09 -8.79 4.92
C ALA A 64 3.43 -9.92 4.11
N CYS A 65 2.09 -9.99 4.14
CA CYS A 65 1.33 -10.90 3.29
C CYS A 65 1.54 -10.58 1.79
N LEU A 66 1.50 -9.29 1.39
CA LEU A 66 1.79 -8.84 0.03
C LEU A 66 3.15 -9.35 -0.46
N GLU A 67 4.21 -9.22 0.33
CA GLU A 67 5.54 -9.71 -0.04
C GLU A 67 5.54 -11.22 -0.28
N LYS A 68 4.87 -11.99 0.59
CA LYS A 68 4.77 -13.44 0.44
C LYS A 68 3.97 -13.85 -0.79
N VAL A 69 2.85 -13.20 -1.06
CA VAL A 69 2.03 -13.44 -2.26
C VAL A 69 2.85 -13.16 -3.51
N ARG A 70 3.57 -12.05 -3.56
CA ARG A 70 4.44 -11.72 -4.71
C ARG A 70 5.55 -12.74 -4.94
N ALA A 71 6.11 -13.31 -3.88
CA ALA A 71 7.13 -14.34 -3.99
C ALA A 71 6.57 -15.69 -4.46
N LYS A 72 5.37 -16.07 -3.99
CA LYS A 72 4.80 -17.40 -4.19
C LYS A 72 3.74 -17.50 -5.29
N ALA A 73 3.06 -16.40 -5.58
CA ALA A 73 2.04 -16.28 -6.62
C ALA A 73 2.26 -15.01 -7.46
N PRO A 74 3.36 -14.88 -8.20
CA PRO A 74 3.80 -13.62 -8.84
C PRO A 74 2.83 -13.10 -9.90
N ASN A 75 1.95 -13.94 -10.42
CA ASN A 75 0.94 -13.55 -11.41
C ASN A 75 -0.30 -12.92 -10.77
N THR A 76 -0.57 -13.19 -9.48
CA THR A 76 -1.69 -12.59 -8.75
C THR A 76 -1.41 -11.12 -8.47
N LYS A 77 -2.29 -10.24 -8.90
CA LYS A 77 -2.23 -8.81 -8.61
C LYS A 77 -2.81 -8.53 -7.23
N VAL A 78 -2.10 -7.80 -6.39
CA VAL A 78 -2.59 -7.49 -5.05
C VAL A 78 -3.10 -6.06 -5.01
N VAL A 79 -4.39 -5.91 -4.70
CA VAL A 79 -5.04 -4.64 -4.40
C VAL A 79 -5.18 -4.53 -2.88
N MET A 80 -4.56 -3.50 -2.30
CA MET A 80 -4.63 -3.27 -0.86
C MET A 80 -5.96 -2.63 -0.48
N LEU A 81 -6.59 -3.12 0.59
CA LEU A 81 -7.84 -2.60 1.15
C LEU A 81 -7.55 -1.97 2.52
N SER A 82 -8.08 -0.78 2.80
CA SER A 82 -7.87 -0.09 4.07
C SER A 82 -9.08 0.69 4.54
N THR A 83 -9.25 0.79 5.85
CA THR A 83 -10.26 1.67 6.46
C THR A 83 -9.80 3.13 6.42
N TYR A 84 -8.50 3.39 6.42
CA TYR A 84 -7.93 4.74 6.54
C TYR A 84 -7.06 5.09 5.35
N ASP A 85 -7.21 6.32 4.87
CA ASP A 85 -6.27 6.96 3.94
C ASP A 85 -5.00 7.36 4.71
N ASN A 86 -4.15 6.36 4.96
CA ASN A 86 -2.86 6.59 5.62
C ASN A 86 -1.74 6.61 4.57
N PRO A 87 -1.13 7.77 4.33
CA PRO A 87 -0.09 7.94 3.32
C PRO A 87 1.06 6.95 3.43
N THR A 88 1.38 6.51 4.64
CA THR A 88 2.46 5.55 4.85
C THR A 88 2.11 4.14 4.36
N TYR A 89 0.90 3.66 4.63
CA TYR A 89 0.47 2.37 4.11
C TYR A 89 0.41 2.37 2.60
N ILE A 90 -0.09 3.47 2.00
CA ILE A 90 -0.10 3.63 0.55
C ILE A 90 1.33 3.60 0.00
N ALA A 91 2.26 4.37 0.59
CA ALA A 91 3.65 4.43 0.18
C ALA A 91 4.35 3.08 0.25
N ARG A 92 4.19 2.35 1.36
CA ARG A 92 4.75 1.01 1.53
C ARG A 92 4.14 0.00 0.56
N SER A 93 2.82 0.06 0.34
CA SER A 93 2.14 -0.79 -0.64
C SER A 93 2.72 -0.60 -2.05
N VAL A 94 2.95 0.66 -2.46
CA VAL A 94 3.60 0.98 -3.75
C VAL A 94 5.01 0.42 -3.82
N ALA A 95 5.82 0.67 -2.80
CA ALA A 95 7.21 0.22 -2.76
C ALA A 95 7.32 -1.31 -2.81
N LEU A 96 6.42 -2.02 -2.13
CA LEU A 96 6.31 -3.47 -2.13
C LEU A 96 5.63 -4.01 -3.39
N GLY A 97 5.14 -3.14 -4.27
CA GLY A 97 4.60 -3.50 -5.59
C GLY A 97 3.17 -4.00 -5.57
N ALA A 98 2.32 -3.46 -4.70
CA ALA A 98 0.88 -3.59 -4.84
C ALA A 98 0.42 -3.07 -6.22
N ALA A 99 -0.57 -3.72 -6.79
CA ALA A 99 -1.16 -3.30 -8.05
C ALA A 99 -1.99 -2.03 -7.88
N ASP A 100 -2.78 -1.95 -6.81
CA ASP A 100 -3.56 -0.76 -6.48
C ASP A 100 -3.91 -0.72 -4.97
N PHE A 101 -4.62 0.34 -4.58
CA PHE A 101 -5.04 0.61 -3.21
C PHE A 101 -6.46 1.20 -3.22
N VAL A 102 -7.34 0.67 -2.40
CA VAL A 102 -8.74 1.11 -2.30
C VAL A 102 -9.18 1.22 -0.84
N LEU A 103 -10.01 2.20 -0.54
CA LEU A 103 -10.59 2.36 0.80
C LEU A 103 -11.84 1.49 0.97
N LYS A 104 -12.05 0.92 2.18
CA LYS A 104 -13.26 0.16 2.54
C LYS A 104 -14.56 0.98 2.40
N GLY A 105 -14.45 2.31 2.41
CA GLY A 105 -15.56 3.24 2.19
C GLY A 105 -15.74 3.70 0.73
N SER A 106 -15.00 3.16 -0.21
CA SER A 106 -15.13 3.51 -1.63
C SER A 106 -16.47 3.04 -2.20
N SER A 107 -16.94 3.71 -3.26
CA SER A 107 -18.16 3.31 -3.94
C SER A 107 -17.98 1.93 -4.62
N ARG A 108 -19.10 1.25 -4.90
CA ARG A 108 -19.11 0.00 -5.65
C ARG A 108 -18.39 0.14 -7.00
N GLU A 109 -18.66 1.22 -7.70
CA GLU A 109 -18.09 1.52 -9.02
C GLU A 109 -16.56 1.62 -8.96
N ALA A 110 -16.03 2.37 -7.96
CA ALA A 110 -14.59 2.52 -7.76
C ALA A 110 -13.92 1.19 -7.39
N LEU A 111 -14.56 0.38 -6.55
CA LEU A 111 -14.05 -0.94 -6.17
C LEU A 111 -13.99 -1.88 -7.37
N VAL A 112 -15.08 -1.97 -8.16
CA VAL A 112 -15.15 -2.80 -9.37
C VAL A 112 -14.11 -2.35 -10.38
N GLU A 113 -14.02 -1.03 -10.67
CA GLU A 113 -13.02 -0.48 -11.60
C GLU A 113 -11.59 -0.85 -11.18
N THR A 114 -11.27 -0.69 -9.89
CA THR A 114 -9.94 -1.01 -9.37
C THR A 114 -9.59 -2.48 -9.52
N ILE A 115 -10.51 -3.40 -9.19
CA ILE A 115 -10.29 -4.84 -9.32
C ILE A 115 -10.16 -5.25 -10.79
N MET A 116 -11.01 -4.73 -11.67
CA MET A 116 -10.98 -5.03 -13.10
C MET A 116 -9.69 -4.52 -13.76
N ALA A 117 -9.28 -3.29 -13.46
CA ALA A 117 -8.03 -2.71 -13.96
C ALA A 117 -6.80 -3.51 -13.49
N ALA A 118 -6.78 -3.92 -12.21
CA ALA A 118 -5.72 -4.76 -11.68
C ALA A 118 -5.66 -6.12 -12.39
N GLY A 119 -6.81 -6.77 -12.59
CA GLY A 119 -6.92 -8.04 -13.30
C GLY A 119 -6.49 -7.97 -14.78
N ALA A 120 -6.75 -6.85 -15.44
CA ALA A 120 -6.27 -6.56 -16.79
C ALA A 120 -4.78 -6.18 -16.86
N GLY A 121 -4.13 -5.96 -15.72
CA GLY A 121 -2.76 -5.44 -15.66
C GLY A 121 -2.62 -3.94 -15.95
N GLU A 122 -3.73 -3.22 -15.99
CA GLU A 122 -3.84 -1.77 -16.24
C GLU A 122 -3.78 -0.94 -14.96
N SER A 123 -3.06 -1.42 -13.95
CA SER A 123 -2.91 -0.74 -12.67
C SER A 123 -1.79 0.31 -12.68
N PRO A 124 -1.89 1.37 -11.87
CA PRO A 124 -3.03 1.71 -11.00
C PRO A 124 -4.24 2.25 -11.77
N SER A 125 -5.45 2.03 -11.24
CA SER A 125 -6.72 2.50 -11.82
C SER A 125 -6.77 4.03 -11.89
N ARG A 126 -7.68 4.58 -12.72
CA ARG A 126 -7.81 6.03 -12.89
C ARG A 126 -8.26 6.74 -11.62
N SER A 127 -9.04 6.07 -10.79
CA SER A 127 -9.58 6.56 -9.51
C SER A 127 -8.71 6.21 -8.30
N GLY A 128 -7.67 5.38 -8.46
CA GLY A 128 -6.84 4.90 -7.36
C GLY A 128 -5.89 5.96 -6.80
N GLU A 129 -5.77 6.00 -5.49
CA GLU A 129 -4.79 6.83 -4.76
C GLU A 129 -3.35 6.57 -5.23
N LEU A 130 -3.05 5.32 -5.67
CA LEU A 130 -1.74 4.96 -6.19
C LEU A 130 -1.36 5.73 -7.46
N ARG A 131 -2.31 6.08 -8.33
CA ARG A 131 -2.01 6.83 -9.56
C ARG A 131 -1.52 8.23 -9.24
N ARG A 132 -2.11 8.90 -8.24
CA ARG A 132 -1.68 10.22 -7.80
C ARG A 132 -0.22 10.17 -7.32
N ILE A 133 0.14 9.13 -6.60
CA ILE A 133 1.48 8.93 -6.04
C ILE A 133 2.47 8.41 -7.10
N ALA A 134 2.08 7.41 -7.89
CA ALA A 134 2.93 6.84 -8.95
C ALA A 134 3.22 7.84 -10.09
N GLY A 135 2.27 8.72 -10.42
CA GLY A 135 2.48 9.80 -11.38
C GLY A 135 3.56 10.78 -10.93
N ALA A 136 3.53 11.18 -9.66
CA ALA A 136 4.57 12.00 -9.05
C ALA A 136 5.94 11.32 -9.00
N MET A 137 5.99 9.98 -9.01
CA MET A 137 7.22 9.18 -8.97
C MET A 137 7.83 8.91 -10.34
N LYS A 138 7.02 8.77 -11.39
CA LYS A 138 7.53 8.56 -12.77
C LYS A 138 8.29 9.76 -13.32
N VAL A 139 7.93 10.96 -12.90
CA VAL A 139 8.62 12.20 -13.31
C VAL A 139 10.05 12.27 -12.76
N ARG A 140 10.43 11.44 -11.80
CA ARG A 140 11.73 11.47 -11.12
C ARG A 140 12.55 10.17 -11.18
N ALA A 141 12.19 9.20 -11.99
CA ALA A 141 13.00 7.99 -12.21
C ALA A 141 14.32 8.25 -12.97
N VAL A 142 14.66 9.51 -13.22
CA VAL A 142 15.85 9.95 -13.95
C VAL A 142 16.69 10.91 -13.09
N VAL A 143 16.81 10.68 -11.81
CA VAL A 143 17.86 11.33 -11.01
C VAL A 143 18.69 10.27 -10.36
N ASP A 144 19.89 10.19 -10.89
CA ASP A 144 20.99 9.31 -10.52
C ASP A 144 21.30 9.21 -9.01
N ASP A 145 22.02 8.19 -8.72
CA ASP A 145 22.58 7.61 -7.53
C ASP A 145 23.52 8.54 -6.70
N ASP A 146 23.21 9.82 -6.61
CA ASP A 146 23.92 10.72 -5.72
C ASP A 146 23.42 10.54 -4.28
N GLU A 147 24.33 10.20 -3.39
CA GLU A 147 24.11 10.16 -1.93
C GLU A 147 23.53 11.50 -1.47
N VAL A 148 22.21 11.54 -1.25
CA VAL A 148 21.57 12.72 -0.66
C VAL A 148 22.10 12.87 0.76
N PRO A 149 22.80 13.98 1.11
CA PRO A 149 23.44 14.13 2.39
C PRO A 149 22.42 14.44 3.50
N LEU A 150 21.68 13.42 3.91
CA LEU A 150 20.83 13.49 5.09
C LEU A 150 21.71 13.43 6.34
N THR A 151 21.48 14.31 7.30
CA THR A 151 22.09 14.19 8.62
C THR A 151 21.59 12.95 9.34
N GLN A 152 22.34 12.46 10.31
CA GLN A 152 21.92 11.30 11.11
C GLN A 152 20.53 11.52 11.74
N ARG A 153 20.20 12.75 12.14
CA ARG A 153 18.90 13.08 12.72
C ARG A 153 17.79 13.06 11.70
N GLU A 154 18.02 13.60 10.52
CA GLU A 154 17.07 13.53 9.40
C GLU A 154 16.81 12.07 8.97
N THR A 155 17.86 11.24 8.94
CA THR A 155 17.70 9.81 8.64
C THR A 155 16.83 9.11 9.70
N GLN A 156 17.03 9.40 10.99
CA GLN A 156 16.18 8.87 12.06
C GLN A 156 14.73 9.31 11.90
N VAL A 157 14.49 10.62 11.66
CA VAL A 157 13.14 11.14 11.42
C VAL A 157 12.51 10.48 10.18
N LEU A 158 13.27 10.34 9.09
CA LEU A 158 12.78 9.74 7.85
C LEU A 158 12.41 8.26 8.02
N ARG A 159 13.16 7.48 8.80
CA ARG A 159 12.79 6.10 9.17
C ARG A 159 11.45 6.07 9.91
N HIS A 160 11.24 6.95 10.87
CA HIS A 160 9.97 7.02 11.60
C HIS A 160 8.82 7.47 10.69
N VAL A 161 9.09 8.37 9.73
CA VAL A 161 8.13 8.75 8.68
C VAL A 161 7.75 7.54 7.84
N ALA A 162 8.72 6.73 7.44
CA ALA A 162 8.48 5.51 6.66
C ALA A 162 7.75 4.41 7.45
N LEU A 163 7.90 4.39 8.77
CA LEU A 163 7.14 3.51 9.67
C LEU A 163 5.72 4.04 9.98
N GLY A 164 5.36 5.23 9.50
CA GLY A 164 4.01 5.79 9.66
C GLY A 164 3.73 6.56 10.93
N LEU A 165 4.73 6.86 11.72
CA LEU A 165 4.54 7.59 12.96
C LEU A 165 4.14 9.04 12.68
N SER A 166 3.17 9.56 13.42
CA SER A 166 2.83 10.99 13.40
C SER A 166 3.97 11.84 13.98
N ASN A 167 3.99 13.15 13.68
CA ASN A 167 5.02 14.05 14.24
C ASN A 167 5.06 14.03 15.78
N LYS A 168 3.91 13.78 16.43
CA LYS A 168 3.82 13.65 17.89
C LYS A 168 4.50 12.37 18.39
N GLU A 169 4.31 11.26 17.69
CA GLU A 169 4.94 9.97 18.00
C GLU A 169 6.45 10.02 17.73
N ILE A 170 6.85 10.63 16.61
CA ILE A 170 8.27 10.87 16.29
C ILE A 170 8.92 11.71 17.36
N GLY A 171 8.28 12.82 17.77
CA GLY A 171 8.78 13.69 18.83
C GLY A 171 9.00 12.95 20.14
N ARG A 172 8.05 12.09 20.53
CA ARG A 172 8.19 11.23 21.72
C ARG A 172 9.33 10.22 21.58
N SER A 173 9.40 9.53 20.44
CA SER A 173 10.40 8.49 20.17
C SER A 173 11.82 9.03 20.12
N LEU A 174 11.98 10.26 19.65
CA LEU A 174 13.28 10.89 19.45
C LEU A 174 13.61 11.96 20.51
N GLU A 175 12.72 12.14 21.51
CA GLU A 175 12.85 13.12 22.60
C GLU A 175 13.06 14.56 22.11
N ILE A 176 12.29 14.96 21.08
CA ILE A 176 12.29 16.33 20.53
C ILE A 176 10.88 16.90 20.42
N SER A 177 10.79 18.23 20.26
CA SER A 177 9.51 18.90 20.09
C SER A 177 8.83 18.53 18.77
N VAL A 178 7.50 18.62 18.73
CA VAL A 178 6.73 18.41 17.49
C VAL A 178 7.15 19.42 16.41
N GLU A 179 7.47 20.64 16.79
CA GLU A 179 7.93 21.70 15.87
C GLU A 179 9.29 21.31 15.26
N THR A 180 10.22 20.80 16.06
CA THR A 180 11.51 20.31 15.56
C THR A 180 11.34 19.14 14.58
N VAL A 181 10.37 18.25 14.83
CA VAL A 181 10.04 17.18 13.86
C VAL A 181 9.53 17.76 12.56
N LYS A 182 8.63 18.74 12.59
CA LYS A 182 8.13 19.41 11.39
C LYS A 182 9.27 20.04 10.56
N GLU A 183 10.19 20.74 11.22
CA GLU A 183 11.37 21.32 10.56
C GLU A 183 12.23 20.25 9.89
N HIS A 184 12.53 19.14 10.59
CA HIS A 184 13.26 18.04 10.00
C HIS A 184 12.54 17.45 8.79
N VAL A 185 11.22 17.23 8.88
CA VAL A 185 10.44 16.71 7.75
C VAL A 185 10.53 17.66 6.55
N GLN A 186 10.36 18.98 6.75
CA GLN A 186 10.48 19.96 5.66
C GLN A 186 11.88 19.95 5.02
N ASN A 187 12.93 19.88 5.86
CA ASN A 187 14.32 19.82 5.37
C ASN A 187 14.56 18.53 4.57
N ILE A 188 14.04 17.38 5.04
CA ILE A 188 14.11 16.10 4.33
C ILE A 188 13.44 16.23 2.96
N LEU A 189 12.18 16.70 2.90
CA LEU A 189 11.43 16.84 1.65
C LEU A 189 12.21 17.66 0.62
N ARG A 190 12.81 18.77 1.06
CA ARG A 190 13.64 19.62 0.20
C ARG A 190 14.92 18.92 -0.28
N LYS A 191 15.62 18.21 0.62
CA LYS A 191 16.88 17.52 0.29
C LYS A 191 16.69 16.35 -0.66
N ILE A 192 15.68 15.50 -0.41
CA ILE A 192 15.38 14.37 -1.30
C ILE A 192 14.48 14.78 -2.48
N ALA A 193 14.22 16.08 -2.60
CA ALA A 193 13.49 16.71 -3.68
C ALA A 193 12.09 16.09 -3.92
N VAL A 194 11.30 15.85 -2.87
CA VAL A 194 9.92 15.36 -2.91
C VAL A 194 8.95 16.41 -2.37
N ASN A 195 7.67 16.31 -2.74
CA ASN A 195 6.68 17.34 -2.43
C ASN A 195 5.89 17.08 -1.15
N ASP A 196 5.81 15.83 -0.72
CA ASP A 196 5.00 15.45 0.44
C ASP A 196 5.61 14.29 1.24
N ARG A 197 5.05 14.07 2.43
CA ARG A 197 5.47 13.05 3.39
C ARG A 197 5.35 11.64 2.82
N THR A 198 4.34 11.38 1.98
CA THR A 198 4.11 10.06 1.39
C THR A 198 5.24 9.71 0.42
N GLN A 199 5.63 10.66 -0.42
CA GLN A 199 6.76 10.51 -1.33
C GLN A 199 8.08 10.28 -0.57
N ALA A 200 8.27 10.97 0.57
CA ALA A 200 9.43 10.75 1.43
C ALA A 200 9.45 9.33 2.03
N ALA A 201 8.31 8.82 2.48
CA ALA A 201 8.19 7.45 2.98
C ALA A 201 8.53 6.41 1.90
N VAL A 202 7.99 6.58 0.68
CA VAL A 202 8.32 5.71 -0.46
C VAL A 202 9.82 5.74 -0.79
N TRP A 203 10.42 6.93 -0.81
CA TRP A 203 11.85 7.10 -1.06
C TRP A 203 12.67 6.31 -0.02
N ALA A 204 12.32 6.43 1.28
CA ALA A 204 13.01 5.74 2.37
C ALA A 204 12.93 4.21 2.24
N VAL A 205 11.75 3.66 1.90
CA VAL A 205 11.56 2.21 1.67
C VAL A 205 12.40 1.73 0.48
N ARG A 206 12.41 2.47 -0.63
CA ARG A 206 13.22 2.12 -1.82
C ARG A 206 14.72 2.14 -1.56
N LYS A 207 15.19 3.04 -0.70
CA LYS A 207 16.61 3.11 -0.27
C LYS A 207 16.95 2.11 0.83
N GLY A 208 16.02 1.26 1.25
CA GLY A 208 16.25 0.24 2.28
C GLY A 208 16.50 0.79 3.68
N LEU A 209 15.95 1.97 3.98
CA LEU A 209 16.10 2.60 5.30
C LEU A 209 15.21 1.95 6.38
N VAL A 210 14.19 1.23 5.98
CA VAL A 210 13.23 0.47 6.79
C VAL A 210 12.83 -0.79 6.06
#